data_9eb4a45b5e49628a8af7c761d4d4007a
#
_entry.id   9eb4a45b5e49628a8af7c761d4d4007a
#
_cell.length_a   1.000
_cell.length_b   1.000
_cell.length_c   1.000
_cell.angle_alpha   90.00
_cell.angle_beta   90.00
_cell.angle_gamma   90.00
#
_symmetry.space_group_name_H-M   'P 1'
#
loop_
_entity.id
_entity.type
_entity.pdbx_description
1 polymer ?
#
loop_
_entity_poly.entity_id
_entity_poly.type
_entity_poly.pdbx_seq_one_letter_code
_entity_poly.pdbx_strand_id
1 'polypeptide(L)'
;MQYAFKRPILFSLMSLFCCLCAMAADETKEVQDKTFTIVLDAGHGGHDAGAVGSFSKEKDINLKVTLEVGRLLAANCPDIKVIYTRKTDVFIPLDRRANIANRNKADLFVSIHTNSLPKGRIAYGSETYTLGMARAAANLEVAKRENSVITYEKNYKQTYAGFDPNKAESYIIFELIQDRHMKQSVELARSIQQQYVSAGRKNKGVHQAGFLVLRNTSMPAVLTELGFISTPEEERYLNSAGGVQALARSIYNGIVKYRVKQGGMSPQAITPIILPDAIDKAE
;
A
#
# COMPACT_ATOMS: atom_id res chain seq x y z
N MET A 1 24.18 -1.83 -91.06
CA MET A 1 22.87 -1.48 -90.57
C MET A 1 22.58 -2.39 -89.35
N GLN A 2 22.84 -1.93 -88.16
CA GLN A 2 22.66 -2.70 -86.94
C GLN A 2 21.73 -1.95 -86.05
N TYR A 3 20.61 -2.52 -85.72
CA TYR A 3 19.71 -2.03 -84.66
C TYR A 3 20.06 -2.72 -83.37
N ALA A 4 20.58 -1.95 -82.41
CA ALA A 4 20.80 -2.42 -81.04
C ALA A 4 19.50 -2.22 -80.20
N PHE A 5 18.97 -3.31 -79.72
CA PHE A 5 17.81 -3.36 -78.83
C PHE A 5 18.21 -2.98 -77.40
N LYS A 6 17.72 -1.86 -76.91
CA LYS A 6 17.82 -1.47 -75.47
C LYS A 6 16.69 -2.09 -74.70
N ARG A 7 16.98 -3.04 -73.84
CA ARG A 7 16.22 -3.45 -72.64
C ARG A 7 17.26 -3.91 -71.64
N PRO A 8 17.33 -3.44 -70.41
CA PRO A 8 16.39 -3.69 -69.32
C PRO A 8 16.44 -2.59 -68.24
N ILE A 9 15.43 -1.81 -68.12
CA ILE A 9 15.28 -0.91 -66.91
C ILE A 9 14.02 -1.24 -66.13
N LEU A 10 13.13 -2.10 -66.63
CA LEU A 10 11.84 -2.37 -66.00
C LEU A 10 11.88 -3.43 -64.84
N PHE A 11 12.94 -4.23 -64.75
CA PHE A 11 13.07 -5.28 -63.77
C PHE A 11 13.66 -4.80 -62.42
N SER A 12 14.34 -3.65 -62.38
CA SER A 12 14.98 -3.14 -61.17
C SER A 12 14.01 -2.38 -60.23
N LEU A 13 12.91 -1.83 -60.74
CA LEU A 13 11.94 -1.10 -59.90
C LEU A 13 10.94 -2.02 -59.17
N MET A 14 10.68 -3.21 -59.68
CA MET A 14 9.73 -4.14 -59.06
C MET A 14 10.34 -4.93 -57.90
N SER A 15 11.67 -5.09 -57.88
CA SER A 15 12.36 -5.74 -56.76
C SER A 15 12.58 -4.81 -55.55
N LEU A 16 12.64 -3.49 -55.79
CA LEU A 16 12.79 -2.50 -54.73
C LEU A 16 11.48 -2.24 -53.97
N PHE A 17 10.32 -2.41 -54.63
CA PHE A 17 9.00 -2.25 -53.99
C PHE A 17 8.63 -3.45 -53.11
N CYS A 18 9.12 -4.64 -53.40
CA CYS A 18 8.90 -5.83 -52.56
C CYS A 18 9.73 -5.83 -51.26
N CYS A 19 10.90 -5.16 -51.24
CA CYS A 19 11.71 -5.03 -50.02
C CYS A 19 11.19 -3.95 -49.06
N LEU A 20 10.45 -2.94 -49.54
CA LEU A 20 9.86 -1.94 -48.63
C LEU A 20 8.59 -2.45 -47.90
N CYS A 21 7.89 -3.43 -48.48
CA CYS A 21 6.73 -4.04 -47.78
C CYS A 21 7.12 -5.08 -46.72
N ALA A 22 8.36 -5.55 -46.71
CA ALA A 22 8.83 -6.55 -45.74
C ALA A 22 9.39 -5.91 -44.44
N MET A 23 9.54 -4.57 -44.39
CA MET A 23 10.00 -3.87 -43.18
C MET A 23 8.88 -3.23 -42.37
N ALA A 24 7.62 -3.44 -42.74
CA ALA A 24 6.44 -3.02 -41.94
C ALA A 24 5.86 -4.19 -41.14
N ALA A 25 6.66 -5.23 -40.88
CA ALA A 25 6.29 -6.34 -40.01
C ALA A 25 6.71 -6.00 -38.58
N ASP A 26 5.72 -5.54 -37.85
CA ASP A 26 5.43 -5.99 -36.50
C ASP A 26 6.40 -5.59 -35.39
N GLU A 27 6.46 -4.29 -35.09
CA GLU A 27 6.63 -3.88 -33.70
C GLU A 27 5.28 -4.04 -32.96
N THR A 28 4.75 -5.23 -32.88
CA THR A 28 3.93 -5.60 -31.74
C THR A 28 4.93 -5.64 -30.57
N LYS A 29 5.14 -4.50 -29.90
CA LYS A 29 5.61 -4.51 -28.54
C LYS A 29 4.66 -5.47 -27.83
N GLU A 30 5.15 -6.68 -27.53
CA GLU A 30 4.61 -7.45 -26.43
C GLU A 30 4.57 -6.47 -25.24
N VAL A 31 3.40 -5.91 -24.98
CA VAL A 31 3.08 -5.32 -23.69
C VAL A 31 3.14 -6.53 -22.76
N GLN A 32 4.36 -6.81 -22.31
CA GLN A 32 4.60 -7.77 -21.26
C GLN A 32 3.70 -7.29 -20.13
N ASP A 33 2.61 -8.00 -19.93
CA ASP A 33 1.58 -7.69 -18.94
C ASP A 33 2.25 -7.79 -17.57
N LYS A 34 2.94 -6.70 -17.18
CA LYS A 34 3.75 -6.64 -15.97
C LYS A 34 2.82 -6.79 -14.79
N THR A 35 2.80 -7.98 -14.22
CA THR A 35 2.04 -8.27 -13.01
C THR A 35 2.29 -7.19 -11.95
N PHE A 36 1.24 -6.48 -11.55
CA PHE A 36 1.32 -5.44 -10.53
C PHE A 36 1.43 -6.10 -9.15
N THR A 37 2.54 -5.88 -8.48
CA THR A 37 2.85 -6.53 -7.19
C THR A 37 2.58 -5.59 -6.02
N ILE A 38 1.76 -6.03 -5.08
CA ILE A 38 1.45 -5.30 -3.84
C ILE A 38 1.97 -6.10 -2.65
N VAL A 39 2.70 -5.43 -1.76
CA VAL A 39 3.00 -5.99 -0.44
C VAL A 39 2.04 -5.41 0.58
N LEU A 40 1.28 -6.28 1.22
CA LEU A 40 0.44 -5.98 2.37
C LEU A 40 1.20 -6.36 3.65
N ASP A 41 1.37 -5.37 4.50
CA ASP A 41 2.07 -5.53 5.78
C ASP A 41 1.06 -5.46 6.93
N ALA A 42 0.89 -6.56 7.65
CA ALA A 42 0.14 -6.56 8.90
C ALA A 42 1.08 -6.15 10.02
N GLY A 43 0.92 -4.95 10.57
CA GLY A 43 1.73 -4.42 11.65
C GLY A 43 1.79 -5.36 12.86
N HIS A 44 2.92 -5.33 13.60
CA HIS A 44 3.16 -6.16 14.78
C HIS A 44 3.15 -7.67 14.50
N GLY A 45 2.96 -8.51 15.54
CA GLY A 45 2.86 -9.95 15.43
C GLY A 45 3.78 -10.72 16.38
N GLY A 46 3.44 -11.96 16.68
CA GLY A 46 4.16 -12.79 17.62
C GLY A 46 4.18 -12.20 19.05
N HIS A 47 5.39 -11.99 19.58
CA HIS A 47 5.57 -11.37 20.90
C HIS A 47 5.29 -9.86 20.92
N ASP A 48 5.27 -9.20 19.77
CA ASP A 48 4.86 -7.80 19.64
C ASP A 48 3.34 -7.72 19.48
N ALA A 49 2.65 -7.34 20.54
CA ALA A 49 1.20 -7.23 20.53
C ALA A 49 0.68 -5.98 19.83
N GLY A 50 1.54 -4.96 19.63
CA GLY A 50 1.10 -3.61 19.32
C GLY A 50 0.33 -3.00 20.49
N ALA A 51 -0.58 -2.08 20.21
CA ALA A 51 -1.49 -1.54 21.20
C ALA A 51 -2.43 -2.62 21.76
N VAL A 52 -2.71 -2.54 23.06
CA VAL A 52 -3.60 -3.47 23.75
C VAL A 52 -4.86 -2.74 24.17
N GLY A 53 -6.00 -3.20 23.70
CA GLY A 53 -7.31 -2.73 24.07
C GLY A 53 -7.83 -3.38 25.35
N SER A 54 -9.11 -3.28 25.59
CA SER A 54 -9.76 -3.89 26.75
C SER A 54 -9.96 -5.41 26.60
N PHE A 55 -10.13 -5.90 25.38
CA PHE A 55 -10.34 -7.33 25.10
C PHE A 55 -9.61 -7.83 23.84
N SER A 56 -8.88 -6.98 23.12
CA SER A 56 -8.21 -7.35 21.88
C SER A 56 -6.79 -6.74 21.79
N LYS A 57 -6.03 -7.20 20.80
CA LYS A 57 -4.68 -6.72 20.52
C LYS A 57 -4.63 -6.20 19.08
N GLU A 58 -3.88 -5.14 18.86
CA GLU A 58 -3.68 -4.53 17.57
C GLU A 58 -3.19 -5.54 16.51
N LYS A 59 -2.21 -6.37 16.83
CA LYS A 59 -1.66 -7.38 15.92
C LYS A 59 -2.73 -8.29 15.30
N ASP A 60 -3.78 -8.61 16.05
CA ASP A 60 -4.84 -9.52 15.63
C ASP A 60 -5.83 -8.82 14.69
N ILE A 61 -6.17 -7.55 14.98
CA ILE A 61 -7.00 -6.71 14.13
C ILE A 61 -6.28 -6.46 12.80
N ASN A 62 -5.02 -6.04 12.86
CA ASN A 62 -4.19 -5.76 11.68
C ASN A 62 -4.11 -6.99 10.76
N LEU A 63 -3.91 -8.19 11.32
CA LEU A 63 -3.83 -9.42 10.55
C LEU A 63 -5.16 -9.74 9.87
N LYS A 64 -6.30 -9.67 10.58
CA LYS A 64 -7.63 -9.93 10.03
C LYS A 64 -7.95 -9.02 8.85
N VAL A 65 -7.74 -7.71 9.02
CA VAL A 65 -8.00 -6.73 7.96
C VAL A 65 -7.06 -6.94 6.77
N THR A 66 -5.76 -7.17 7.03
CA THR A 66 -4.77 -7.41 5.96
C THR A 66 -5.12 -8.63 5.11
N LEU A 67 -5.51 -9.74 5.73
CA LEU A 67 -5.90 -10.95 5.01
C LEU A 67 -7.17 -10.73 4.18
N GLU A 68 -8.13 -9.97 4.70
CA GLU A 68 -9.36 -9.65 3.98
C GLU A 68 -9.09 -8.69 2.79
N VAL A 69 -8.21 -7.69 2.93
CA VAL A 69 -7.75 -6.86 1.79
C VAL A 69 -7.15 -7.73 0.69
N GLY A 70 -6.26 -8.65 1.07
CA GLY A 70 -5.63 -9.52 0.10
C GLY A 70 -6.60 -10.49 -0.56
N ARG A 71 -7.61 -10.99 0.17
CA ARG A 71 -8.70 -11.81 -0.39
C ARG A 71 -9.51 -11.02 -1.43
N LEU A 72 -9.84 -9.76 -1.14
CA LEU A 72 -10.56 -8.88 -2.07
C LEU A 72 -9.74 -8.61 -3.33
N LEU A 73 -8.43 -8.32 -3.19
CA LEU A 73 -7.54 -8.10 -4.34
C LEU A 73 -7.43 -9.36 -5.20
N ALA A 74 -7.19 -10.52 -4.59
CA ALA A 74 -7.05 -11.77 -5.32
C ALA A 74 -8.34 -12.21 -6.06
N ALA A 75 -9.50 -11.89 -5.48
CA ALA A 75 -10.80 -12.25 -6.07
C ALA A 75 -11.21 -11.33 -7.23
N ASN A 76 -10.79 -10.05 -7.22
CA ASN A 76 -11.33 -9.04 -8.13
C ASN A 76 -10.27 -8.43 -9.08
N CYS A 77 -8.98 -8.71 -8.87
CA CYS A 77 -7.88 -8.13 -9.64
C CYS A 77 -6.89 -9.23 -10.03
N PRO A 78 -7.18 -10.04 -11.06
CA PRO A 78 -6.36 -11.22 -11.43
C PRO A 78 -4.94 -10.85 -11.88
N ASP A 79 -4.72 -9.60 -12.30
CA ASP A 79 -3.43 -9.03 -12.70
C ASP A 79 -2.61 -8.48 -11.51
N ILE A 80 -3.14 -8.57 -10.28
CA ILE A 80 -2.42 -8.17 -9.06
C ILE A 80 -1.84 -9.39 -8.35
N LYS A 81 -0.55 -9.36 -8.11
CA LYS A 81 0.15 -10.29 -7.20
C LYS A 81 0.19 -9.71 -5.79
N VAL A 82 -0.45 -10.39 -4.85
CA VAL A 82 -0.43 -10.01 -3.43
C VAL A 82 0.65 -10.80 -2.68
N ILE A 83 1.52 -10.08 -2.00
CA ILE A 83 2.53 -10.63 -1.10
C ILE A 83 2.25 -10.08 0.30
N TYR A 84 2.40 -10.91 1.32
CA TYR A 84 2.21 -10.52 2.71
C TYR A 84 3.54 -10.56 3.45
N THR A 85 3.75 -9.63 4.37
CA THR A 85 4.88 -9.74 5.31
C THR A 85 4.67 -10.89 6.28
N ARG A 86 3.42 -11.09 6.73
CA ARG A 86 2.97 -12.25 7.51
C ARG A 86 1.52 -12.62 7.19
N LYS A 87 1.19 -13.90 7.33
CA LYS A 87 -0.17 -14.45 7.22
C LYS A 87 -0.64 -15.10 8.51
N THR A 88 0.23 -15.18 9.49
CA THR A 88 0.00 -15.80 10.80
C THR A 88 0.50 -14.89 11.91
N ASP A 89 0.31 -15.27 13.16
CA ASP A 89 0.80 -14.52 14.31
C ASP A 89 2.29 -14.77 14.55
N VAL A 90 3.15 -14.16 13.72
CA VAL A 90 4.61 -14.22 13.82
C VAL A 90 5.20 -12.81 13.84
N PHE A 91 6.31 -12.64 14.55
CA PHE A 91 7.06 -11.38 14.60
C PHE A 91 7.94 -11.24 13.35
N ILE A 92 7.86 -10.08 12.71
CA ILE A 92 8.73 -9.71 11.58
C ILE A 92 9.38 -8.36 11.91
N PRO A 93 10.71 -8.26 11.95
CA PRO A 93 11.45 -7.01 12.14
C PRO A 93 11.09 -5.94 11.11
N LEU A 94 11.14 -4.65 11.50
CA LEU A 94 10.68 -3.56 10.61
C LEU A 94 11.50 -3.47 9.32
N ASP A 95 12.82 -3.59 9.40
CA ASP A 95 13.70 -3.59 8.22
C ASP A 95 13.37 -4.74 7.26
N ARG A 96 13.00 -5.90 7.81
CA ARG A 96 12.65 -7.09 7.03
C ARG A 96 11.36 -6.92 6.25
N ARG A 97 10.38 -6.14 6.77
CA ARG A 97 9.12 -5.83 6.08
C ARG A 97 9.37 -5.04 4.79
N ALA A 98 10.15 -3.96 4.88
CA ALA A 98 10.59 -3.20 3.70
C ALA A 98 11.43 -4.06 2.73
N ASN A 99 12.31 -4.90 3.25
CA ASN A 99 13.13 -5.80 2.44
C ASN A 99 12.31 -6.85 1.67
N ILE A 100 11.20 -7.34 2.23
CA ILE A 100 10.26 -8.22 1.52
C ILE A 100 9.70 -7.49 0.30
N ALA A 101 9.26 -6.23 0.45
CA ALA A 101 8.74 -5.44 -0.66
C ALA A 101 9.81 -5.18 -1.73
N ASN A 102 11.00 -4.75 -1.33
CA ASN A 102 12.10 -4.40 -2.24
C ASN A 102 12.58 -5.62 -3.05
N ARG A 103 12.78 -6.77 -2.39
CA ARG A 103 13.23 -8.02 -3.06
C ARG A 103 12.21 -8.54 -4.07
N ASN A 104 10.94 -8.32 -3.83
CA ASN A 104 9.87 -8.69 -4.74
C ASN A 104 9.57 -7.62 -5.79
N LYS A 105 10.35 -6.51 -5.83
CA LYS A 105 10.14 -5.38 -6.75
C LYS A 105 8.69 -4.92 -6.74
N ALA A 106 8.11 -4.80 -5.54
CA ALA A 106 6.72 -4.43 -5.38
C ALA A 106 6.43 -3.04 -5.97
N ASP A 107 5.25 -2.87 -6.50
CA ASP A 107 4.77 -1.60 -7.05
C ASP A 107 4.09 -0.75 -5.96
N LEU A 108 3.59 -1.38 -4.89
CA LEU A 108 3.03 -0.72 -3.70
C LEU A 108 3.39 -1.47 -2.40
N PHE A 109 3.53 -0.70 -1.33
CA PHE A 109 3.62 -1.21 0.04
C PHE A 109 2.55 -0.56 0.91
N VAL A 110 1.71 -1.36 1.56
CA VAL A 110 0.63 -0.89 2.44
C VAL A 110 0.76 -1.56 3.80
N SER A 111 1.17 -0.79 4.80
CA SER A 111 1.26 -1.21 6.20
C SER A 111 -0.06 -0.88 6.92
N ILE A 112 -0.61 -1.85 7.62
CA ILE A 112 -1.93 -1.77 8.24
C ILE A 112 -1.77 -1.89 9.76
N HIS A 113 -2.21 -0.84 10.47
CA HIS A 113 -2.07 -0.63 11.90
C HIS A 113 -3.38 -0.21 12.55
N THR A 114 -3.41 -0.22 13.86
CA THR A 114 -4.55 0.21 14.68
C THR A 114 -4.08 1.11 15.81
N ASN A 115 -4.43 2.39 15.72
CA ASN A 115 -3.97 3.44 16.60
C ASN A 115 -4.43 3.26 18.05
N SER A 116 -3.75 3.95 18.96
CA SER A 116 -4.10 4.02 20.37
C SER A 116 -3.80 5.41 20.94
N LEU A 117 -4.57 5.82 21.95
CA LEU A 117 -4.34 7.03 22.70
C LEU A 117 -4.00 6.73 24.15
N PRO A 118 -3.31 7.64 24.85
CA PRO A 118 -3.12 7.55 26.28
C PRO A 118 -4.44 7.41 27.03
N LYS A 119 -4.39 6.74 28.19
CA LYS A 119 -5.56 6.50 29.05
C LYS A 119 -6.37 7.78 29.29
N GLY A 120 -7.69 7.67 29.18
CA GLY A 120 -8.63 8.79 29.40
C GLY A 120 -8.86 9.66 28.15
N ARG A 121 -8.16 9.42 27.03
CA ARG A 121 -8.43 10.08 25.74
C ARG A 121 -9.28 9.19 24.85
N ILE A 122 -10.19 9.83 24.12
CA ILE A 122 -11.12 9.18 23.19
C ILE A 122 -10.94 9.79 21.81
N ALA A 123 -10.84 8.95 20.79
CA ALA A 123 -10.88 9.37 19.39
C ALA A 123 -11.58 8.30 18.53
N TYR A 124 -12.09 8.75 17.40
CA TYR A 124 -12.81 7.93 16.41
C TYR A 124 -12.29 8.21 15.02
N GLY A 125 -12.34 7.21 14.16
CA GLY A 125 -12.06 7.35 12.75
C GLY A 125 -10.72 6.79 12.34
N SER A 126 -10.38 6.97 11.07
CA SER A 126 -9.18 6.41 10.46
C SER A 126 -8.28 7.52 9.92
N GLU A 127 -6.99 7.26 9.85
CA GLU A 127 -5.98 8.16 9.30
C GLU A 127 -4.94 7.39 8.49
N THR A 128 -4.27 8.07 7.57
CA THR A 128 -3.26 7.43 6.72
C THR A 128 -2.01 8.27 6.68
N TYR A 129 -0.86 7.63 6.73
CA TYR A 129 0.44 8.25 6.81
C TYR A 129 1.33 7.93 5.61
N THR A 130 2.16 8.90 5.23
CA THR A 130 3.31 8.70 4.36
C THR A 130 4.60 9.00 5.12
N LEU A 131 5.72 8.53 4.60
CA LEU A 131 7.03 8.84 5.15
C LEU A 131 7.28 10.35 5.12
N GLY A 132 7.90 10.89 6.15
CA GLY A 132 8.31 12.28 6.22
C GLY A 132 8.43 12.77 7.66
N MET A 133 8.72 14.05 7.81
CA MET A 133 8.78 14.67 9.13
C MET A 133 7.37 14.90 9.68
N ALA A 134 7.16 14.53 10.94
CA ALA A 134 5.92 14.84 11.65
C ALA A 134 5.83 16.34 11.95
N ARG A 135 4.85 17.02 11.37
CA ARG A 135 4.60 18.46 11.62
C ARG A 135 3.79 18.72 12.89
N ALA A 136 3.03 17.74 13.36
CA ALA A 136 2.26 17.81 14.60
C ALA A 136 2.84 16.83 15.65
N ALA A 137 2.89 17.27 16.89
CA ALA A 137 3.38 16.44 18.00
C ALA A 137 2.63 15.10 18.11
N ALA A 138 1.31 15.10 17.86
CA ALA A 138 0.51 13.87 17.86
C ALA A 138 1.02 12.84 16.84
N ASN A 139 1.43 13.26 15.63
CA ASN A 139 1.95 12.36 14.60
C ASN A 139 3.34 11.81 14.97
N LEU A 140 4.14 12.60 15.69
CA LEU A 140 5.41 12.13 16.23
C LEU A 140 5.19 11.04 17.28
N GLU A 141 4.22 11.21 18.17
CA GLU A 141 3.92 10.19 19.19
C GLU A 141 3.40 8.88 18.59
N VAL A 142 2.63 8.93 17.49
CA VAL A 142 2.28 7.73 16.72
C VAL A 142 3.54 7.06 16.20
N ALA A 143 4.42 7.81 15.51
CA ALA A 143 5.65 7.24 14.96
C ALA A 143 6.58 6.68 16.05
N LYS A 144 6.70 7.33 17.20
CA LYS A 144 7.47 6.81 18.35
C LYS A 144 6.94 5.46 18.82
N ARG A 145 5.62 5.35 18.97
CA ARG A 145 4.97 4.11 19.40
C ARG A 145 5.26 2.99 18.42
N GLU A 146 5.01 3.21 17.11
CA GLU A 146 5.22 2.20 16.07
C GLU A 146 6.70 1.82 15.90
N ASN A 147 7.60 2.78 16.01
CA ASN A 147 9.03 2.52 15.91
C ASN A 147 9.62 1.87 17.18
N SER A 148 8.93 1.94 18.33
CA SER A 148 9.43 1.37 19.59
C SER A 148 9.66 -0.14 19.52
N VAL A 149 8.98 -0.82 18.61
CA VAL A 149 9.12 -2.27 18.35
C VAL A 149 10.54 -2.70 18.01
N ILE A 150 11.38 -1.79 17.46
CA ILE A 150 12.79 -2.13 17.16
C ILE A 150 13.56 -2.56 18.40
N THR A 151 13.13 -2.13 19.61
CA THR A 151 13.78 -2.53 20.87
C THR A 151 13.63 -4.01 21.18
N TYR A 152 12.69 -4.71 20.54
CA TYR A 152 12.55 -6.16 20.59
C TYR A 152 13.48 -6.90 19.63
N GLU A 153 14.13 -6.18 18.70
CA GLU A 153 15.01 -6.74 17.69
C GLU A 153 16.44 -6.89 18.24
N LYS A 154 17.06 -8.05 17.98
CA LYS A 154 18.47 -8.24 18.31
C LYS A 154 19.32 -7.26 17.48
N ASN A 155 20.28 -6.59 18.13
CA ASN A 155 21.20 -5.65 17.47
C ASN A 155 20.53 -4.43 16.81
N TYR A 156 19.35 -4.01 17.28
CA TYR A 156 18.61 -2.91 16.67
C TYR A 156 19.44 -1.62 16.53
N LYS A 157 20.30 -1.29 17.52
CA LYS A 157 21.19 -0.12 17.46
C LYS A 157 22.10 -0.12 16.23
N GLN A 158 22.58 -1.31 15.85
CA GLN A 158 23.41 -1.46 14.66
C GLN A 158 22.55 -1.41 13.38
N THR A 159 21.43 -2.14 13.36
CA THR A 159 20.50 -2.20 12.23
C THR A 159 19.97 -0.81 11.87
N TYR A 160 19.63 0.01 12.87
CA TYR A 160 19.04 1.33 12.67
C TYR A 160 20.02 2.48 12.91
N ALA A 161 21.34 2.22 12.83
CA ALA A 161 22.41 3.23 12.94
C ALA A 161 22.28 4.14 14.17
N GLY A 162 21.98 3.56 15.32
CA GLY A 162 21.87 4.26 16.59
C GLY A 162 20.56 5.05 16.78
N PHE A 163 19.59 4.89 15.89
CA PHE A 163 18.27 5.52 16.03
C PHE A 163 17.61 5.09 17.36
N ASP A 164 17.19 6.08 18.15
CA ASP A 164 16.46 5.87 19.40
C ASP A 164 14.98 6.25 19.19
N PRO A 165 14.04 5.29 19.20
CA PRO A 165 12.63 5.55 18.91
C PRO A 165 11.97 6.47 19.95
N ASN A 166 12.54 6.62 21.13
CA ASN A 166 11.98 7.45 22.21
C ASN A 166 12.45 8.90 22.17
N LYS A 167 13.50 9.21 21.41
CA LYS A 167 14.09 10.55 21.30
C LYS A 167 13.55 11.30 20.09
N ALA A 168 12.97 12.48 20.30
CA ALA A 168 12.47 13.32 19.21
C ALA A 168 13.57 13.72 18.22
N GLU A 169 14.79 13.91 18.70
CA GLU A 169 15.96 14.28 17.91
C GLU A 169 16.31 13.22 16.86
N SER A 170 16.07 11.94 17.17
CA SER A 170 16.31 10.85 16.20
C SER A 170 15.42 10.98 14.96
N TYR A 171 14.28 11.66 15.06
CA TYR A 171 13.34 11.83 13.95
C TYR A 171 13.73 12.95 12.98
N ILE A 172 14.70 13.80 13.32
CA ILE A 172 15.22 14.86 12.43
C ILE A 172 15.79 14.26 11.13
N ILE A 173 16.31 13.02 11.18
CA ILE A 173 16.81 12.34 9.98
C ILE A 173 15.74 12.24 8.88
N PHE A 174 14.45 12.16 9.23
CA PHE A 174 13.36 12.05 8.27
C PHE A 174 13.10 13.36 7.51
N GLU A 175 13.60 14.49 7.98
CA GLU A 175 13.58 15.75 7.25
C GLU A 175 14.53 15.73 6.04
N LEU A 176 15.64 15.00 6.18
CA LEU A 176 16.67 14.89 5.15
C LEU A 176 16.39 13.80 4.11
N ILE A 177 15.44 12.92 4.38
CA ILE A 177 15.11 11.81 3.46
C ILE A 177 14.23 12.34 2.34
N GLN A 178 14.79 12.35 1.13
CA GLN A 178 14.02 12.60 -0.10
C GLN A 178 13.35 11.29 -0.54
N ASP A 179 12.06 11.15 -0.28
CA ASP A 179 11.27 10.06 -0.82
C ASP A 179 10.94 10.31 -2.29
N ARG A 180 11.57 9.54 -3.19
CA ARG A 180 11.32 9.62 -4.64
C ARG A 180 9.87 9.30 -5.01
N HIS A 181 9.16 8.60 -4.15
CA HIS A 181 7.79 8.15 -4.35
C HIS A 181 6.77 8.97 -3.54
N MET A 182 7.21 10.09 -2.91
CA MET A 182 6.35 10.90 -2.04
C MET A 182 5.03 11.28 -2.69
N LYS A 183 5.07 11.76 -3.93
CA LYS A 183 3.85 12.17 -4.64
C LYS A 183 2.88 11.00 -4.79
N GLN A 184 3.36 9.86 -5.23
CA GLN A 184 2.55 8.64 -5.40
C GLN A 184 2.06 8.10 -4.05
N SER A 185 2.90 8.12 -3.01
CA SER A 185 2.52 7.74 -1.65
C SER A 185 1.38 8.61 -1.11
N VAL A 186 1.45 9.93 -1.30
CA VAL A 186 0.38 10.86 -0.91
C VAL A 186 -0.91 10.62 -1.72
N GLU A 187 -0.82 10.33 -3.01
CA GLU A 187 -1.98 9.99 -3.84
C GLU A 187 -2.65 8.69 -3.38
N LEU A 188 -1.86 7.66 -3.08
CA LEU A 188 -2.36 6.40 -2.51
C LEU A 188 -3.02 6.63 -1.15
N ALA A 189 -2.35 7.37 -0.24
CA ALA A 189 -2.88 7.69 1.08
C ALA A 189 -4.21 8.44 0.99
N ARG A 190 -4.32 9.44 0.12
CA ARG A 190 -5.57 10.18 -0.12
C ARG A 190 -6.66 9.28 -0.69
N SER A 191 -6.31 8.36 -1.59
CA SER A 191 -7.27 7.43 -2.16
C SER A 191 -7.85 6.50 -1.08
N ILE A 192 -7.01 5.94 -0.21
CA ILE A 192 -7.45 5.09 0.91
C ILE A 192 -8.29 5.91 1.90
N GLN A 193 -7.78 7.07 2.33
CA GLN A 193 -8.46 7.93 3.30
C GLN A 193 -9.85 8.34 2.85
N GLN A 194 -10.01 8.67 1.56
CA GLN A 194 -11.32 9.00 0.99
C GLN A 194 -12.30 7.83 1.05
N GLN A 195 -11.82 6.59 0.89
CA GLN A 195 -12.70 5.41 0.99
C GLN A 195 -13.15 5.13 2.43
N TYR A 196 -12.29 5.38 3.43
CA TYR A 196 -12.73 5.36 4.83
C TYR A 196 -13.87 6.34 5.10
N VAL A 197 -13.74 7.56 4.57
CA VAL A 197 -14.81 8.59 4.70
C VAL A 197 -16.08 8.12 4.01
N SER A 198 -15.98 7.57 2.80
CA SER A 198 -17.13 7.03 2.07
C SER A 198 -17.80 5.85 2.80
N ALA A 199 -17.06 5.11 3.61
CA ALA A 199 -17.58 4.04 4.48
C ALA A 199 -18.09 4.55 5.84
N GLY A 200 -18.26 5.86 6.02
CA GLY A 200 -18.78 6.46 7.24
C GLY A 200 -17.76 6.64 8.37
N ARG A 201 -16.46 6.40 8.11
CA ARG A 201 -15.42 6.62 9.14
C ARG A 201 -15.17 8.12 9.30
N LYS A 202 -14.97 8.56 10.54
CA LYS A 202 -14.53 9.93 10.82
C LYS A 202 -13.17 10.18 10.17
N ASN A 203 -13.06 11.24 9.39
CA ASN A 203 -11.82 11.60 8.70
C ASN A 203 -10.81 12.18 9.68
N LYS A 204 -9.71 11.49 9.89
CA LYS A 204 -8.57 11.99 10.69
C LYS A 204 -7.46 12.59 9.82
N GLY A 205 -7.56 12.41 8.49
CA GLY A 205 -6.66 13.04 7.52
C GLY A 205 -5.55 12.15 6.99
N VAL A 206 -4.75 12.76 6.12
CA VAL A 206 -3.49 12.22 5.61
C VAL A 206 -2.34 13.03 6.20
N HIS A 207 -1.37 12.35 6.77
CA HIS A 207 -0.26 12.95 7.51
C HIS A 207 1.09 12.44 7.05
N GLN A 208 2.16 13.05 7.56
CA GLN A 208 3.52 12.56 7.44
C GLN A 208 4.08 12.26 8.82
N ALA A 209 4.84 11.16 8.93
CA ALA A 209 5.61 10.85 10.12
C ALA A 209 6.81 9.95 9.80
N GLY A 210 7.77 9.90 10.70
CA GLY A 210 9.02 9.16 10.55
C GLY A 210 8.89 7.68 10.87
N PHE A 211 8.12 6.93 10.11
CA PHE A 211 7.98 5.49 10.28
C PHE A 211 9.16 4.72 9.69
N LEU A 212 9.85 3.96 10.53
CA LEU A 212 10.98 3.13 10.11
C LEU A 212 10.58 2.06 9.09
N VAL A 213 9.36 1.51 9.20
CA VAL A 213 8.84 0.51 8.28
C VAL A 213 8.70 1.04 6.84
N LEU A 214 8.51 2.36 6.67
CA LEU A 214 8.44 3.01 5.38
C LEU A 214 9.79 3.54 4.87
N ARG A 215 10.79 3.71 5.77
CA ARG A 215 12.05 4.42 5.47
C ARG A 215 12.82 3.83 4.29
N ASN A 216 12.87 2.51 4.21
CA ASN A 216 13.70 1.79 3.26
C ASN A 216 12.89 1.17 2.11
N THR A 217 11.63 1.54 1.92
CA THR A 217 10.82 1.08 0.78
C THR A 217 11.24 1.77 -0.52
N SER A 218 11.29 1.03 -1.62
CA SER A 218 11.70 1.52 -2.94
C SER A 218 10.51 1.71 -3.90
N MET A 219 9.32 1.87 -3.36
CA MET A 219 8.06 2.05 -4.08
C MET A 219 7.13 2.98 -3.28
N PRO A 220 6.02 3.45 -3.85
CA PRO A 220 4.99 4.17 -3.09
C PRO A 220 4.54 3.35 -1.89
N ALA A 221 4.58 3.97 -0.70
CA ALA A 221 4.37 3.30 0.57
C ALA A 221 3.52 4.14 1.52
N VAL A 222 2.61 3.49 2.23
CA VAL A 222 1.74 4.11 3.23
C VAL A 222 1.62 3.24 4.47
N LEU A 223 1.35 3.89 5.61
CA LEU A 223 0.87 3.25 6.82
C LEU A 223 -0.54 3.78 7.10
N THR A 224 -1.50 2.89 7.28
CA THR A 224 -2.88 3.27 7.58
C THR A 224 -3.30 2.78 8.96
N GLU A 225 -3.89 3.69 9.73
CA GLU A 225 -4.45 3.47 11.06
C GLU A 225 -5.96 3.28 10.94
N LEU A 226 -6.42 2.08 11.23
CA LEU A 226 -7.80 1.65 11.03
C LEU A 226 -8.79 2.36 11.96
N GLY A 227 -8.34 2.70 13.17
CA GLY A 227 -9.14 3.31 14.24
C GLY A 227 -8.37 3.32 15.55
N PHE A 228 -9.04 3.53 16.67
CA PHE A 228 -8.42 3.69 17.98
C PHE A 228 -8.83 2.57 18.93
N ILE A 229 -7.97 1.56 19.10
CA ILE A 229 -8.24 0.40 19.97
C ILE A 229 -8.47 0.79 21.44
N SER A 230 -7.91 1.93 21.88
CA SER A 230 -8.10 2.48 23.21
C SER A 230 -9.50 3.06 23.48
N THR A 231 -10.33 3.23 22.44
CA THR A 231 -11.72 3.71 22.54
C THR A 231 -12.66 2.51 22.49
N PRO A 232 -13.48 2.24 23.50
CA PRO A 232 -14.27 1.01 23.59
C PRO A 232 -15.20 0.77 22.40
N GLU A 233 -15.84 1.79 21.86
CA GLU A 233 -16.72 1.71 20.70
C GLU A 233 -15.92 1.36 19.42
N GLU A 234 -14.76 1.98 19.27
CA GLU A 234 -13.85 1.68 18.14
C GLU A 234 -13.32 0.25 18.26
N GLU A 235 -12.92 -0.19 19.45
CA GLU A 235 -12.44 -1.55 19.67
C GLU A 235 -13.50 -2.59 19.29
N ARG A 236 -14.76 -2.36 19.67
CA ARG A 236 -15.88 -3.23 19.24
C ARG A 236 -16.06 -3.23 17.72
N TYR A 237 -16.03 -2.05 17.09
CA TYR A 237 -16.14 -1.93 15.64
C TYR A 237 -14.99 -2.64 14.92
N LEU A 238 -13.75 -2.39 15.32
CA LEU A 238 -12.54 -2.96 14.74
C LEU A 238 -12.50 -4.50 14.79
N ASN A 239 -13.16 -5.10 15.80
CA ASN A 239 -13.24 -6.54 15.96
C ASN A 239 -14.50 -7.17 15.36
N SER A 240 -15.50 -6.37 14.97
CA SER A 240 -16.73 -6.88 14.36
C SER A 240 -16.49 -7.35 12.91
N ALA A 241 -17.24 -8.35 12.47
CA ALA A 241 -17.17 -8.83 11.09
C ALA A 241 -17.48 -7.71 10.09
N GLY A 242 -18.50 -6.89 10.36
CA GLY A 242 -18.85 -5.73 9.53
C GLY A 242 -17.76 -4.68 9.48
N GLY A 243 -17.14 -4.36 10.63
CA GLY A 243 -16.02 -3.41 10.71
C GLY A 243 -14.80 -3.88 9.92
N VAL A 244 -14.37 -5.13 10.10
CA VAL A 244 -13.26 -5.74 9.36
C VAL A 244 -13.51 -5.67 7.84
N GLN A 245 -14.71 -6.05 7.39
CA GLN A 245 -15.08 -6.00 5.99
C GLN A 245 -15.11 -4.57 5.42
N ALA A 246 -15.68 -3.62 6.15
CA ALA A 246 -15.77 -2.22 5.72
C ALA A 246 -14.38 -1.58 5.60
N LEU A 247 -13.50 -1.81 6.58
CA LEU A 247 -12.13 -1.30 6.58
C LEU A 247 -11.30 -1.93 5.46
N ALA A 248 -11.36 -3.25 5.31
CA ALA A 248 -10.66 -3.95 4.24
C ALA A 248 -11.13 -3.49 2.86
N ARG A 249 -12.43 -3.31 2.66
CA ARG A 249 -13.01 -2.79 1.42
C ARG A 249 -12.55 -1.36 1.13
N SER A 250 -12.43 -0.52 2.16
CA SER A 250 -11.93 0.85 2.00
C SER A 250 -10.48 0.86 1.50
N ILE A 251 -9.61 0.02 2.07
CA ILE A 251 -8.22 -0.11 1.61
C ILE A 251 -8.18 -0.66 0.17
N TYR A 252 -8.91 -1.73 -0.10
CA TYR A 252 -9.04 -2.32 -1.44
C TYR A 252 -9.48 -1.29 -2.48
N ASN A 253 -10.58 -0.59 -2.25
CA ASN A 253 -11.10 0.43 -3.15
C ASN A 253 -10.10 1.58 -3.35
N GLY A 254 -9.40 1.98 -2.29
CA GLY A 254 -8.35 3.00 -2.34
C GLY A 254 -7.19 2.59 -3.24
N ILE A 255 -6.73 1.34 -3.14
CA ILE A 255 -5.67 0.77 -3.99
C ILE A 255 -6.13 0.72 -5.45
N VAL A 256 -7.32 0.20 -5.71
CA VAL A 256 -7.88 0.10 -7.07
C VAL A 256 -8.03 1.49 -7.69
N LYS A 257 -8.60 2.44 -6.97
CA LYS A 257 -8.76 3.84 -7.42
C LYS A 257 -7.42 4.51 -7.72
N TYR A 258 -6.42 4.30 -6.87
CA TYR A 258 -5.06 4.78 -7.11
C TYR A 258 -4.51 4.20 -8.41
N ARG A 259 -4.61 2.89 -8.59
CA ARG A 259 -4.07 2.18 -9.74
C ARG A 259 -4.68 2.64 -11.07
N VAL A 260 -6.01 2.87 -11.10
CA VAL A 260 -6.70 3.45 -12.26
C VAL A 260 -6.12 4.81 -12.63
N LYS A 261 -5.87 5.67 -11.64
CA LYS A 261 -5.27 6.98 -11.87
C LYS A 261 -3.85 6.92 -12.44
N GLN A 262 -3.11 5.85 -12.14
CA GLN A 262 -1.78 5.62 -12.69
C GLN A 262 -1.80 4.96 -14.09
N GLY A 263 -2.98 4.78 -14.69
CA GLY A 263 -3.14 4.15 -16.01
C GLY A 263 -2.99 2.63 -16.00
N GLY A 264 -2.98 2.00 -14.81
CA GLY A 264 -2.72 0.57 -14.64
C GLY A 264 -3.94 -0.36 -14.71
N MET A 265 -5.17 0.17 -14.79
CA MET A 265 -6.41 -0.62 -14.92
C MET A 265 -7.44 0.09 -15.78
N SER A 266 -8.21 -0.68 -16.56
CA SER A 266 -9.39 -0.13 -17.22
C SER A 266 -10.46 0.27 -16.17
N PRO A 267 -11.14 1.41 -16.35
CA PRO A 267 -12.25 1.81 -15.47
C PRO A 267 -13.38 0.77 -15.35
N GLN A 268 -13.51 -0.09 -16.34
CA GLN A 268 -14.54 -1.16 -16.39
C GLN A 268 -14.25 -2.33 -15.43
N ALA A 269 -13.01 -2.46 -14.94
CA ALA A 269 -12.66 -3.46 -13.92
C ALA A 269 -13.14 -3.07 -12.51
N ILE A 270 -13.69 -1.88 -12.34
CA ILE A 270 -14.21 -1.39 -11.06
C ILE A 270 -15.71 -1.64 -11.03
N THR A 271 -16.12 -2.86 -10.77
CA THR A 271 -17.49 -3.06 -10.25
C THR A 271 -17.45 -2.67 -8.77
N PRO A 272 -18.13 -1.59 -8.34
CA PRO A 272 -18.26 -1.32 -6.93
C PRO A 272 -18.92 -2.53 -6.30
N ILE A 273 -18.26 -3.19 -5.36
CA ILE A 273 -18.93 -4.19 -4.54
C ILE A 273 -19.90 -3.39 -3.64
N ILE A 274 -21.11 -3.18 -4.12
CA ILE A 274 -22.19 -2.59 -3.35
C ILE A 274 -22.55 -3.61 -2.28
N LEU A 275 -22.51 -3.21 -1.02
CA LEU A 275 -23.14 -4.01 0.04
C LEU A 275 -24.62 -4.15 -0.31
N PRO A 276 -25.23 -5.34 -0.24
CA PRO A 276 -26.66 -5.39 -0.10
C PRO A 276 -27.00 -4.57 1.15
N ASP A 277 -27.90 -3.61 0.98
CA ASP A 277 -28.41 -2.83 2.10
C ASP A 277 -28.73 -3.78 3.24
N ALA A 278 -28.24 -3.45 4.41
CA ALA A 278 -28.66 -4.15 5.61
C ALA A 278 -30.18 -3.94 5.72
N ILE A 279 -30.91 -4.96 5.29
CA ILE A 279 -32.33 -5.08 5.61
C ILE A 279 -32.34 -5.33 7.10
N ASP A 280 -32.40 -4.26 7.84
CA ASP A 280 -32.74 -4.33 9.24
C ASP A 280 -33.92 -3.41 9.48
N LYS A 281 -35.09 -4.01 9.49
CA LYS A 281 -36.21 -3.53 10.27
C LYS A 281 -36.65 -4.71 11.10
N ALA A 282 -36.11 -4.73 12.30
CA ALA A 282 -36.68 -5.49 13.38
C ALA A 282 -38.11 -5.03 13.64
N GLU A 283 -39.04 -5.97 13.60
CA GLU A 283 -40.27 -5.93 14.39
C GLU A 283 -39.97 -6.37 15.81
#